data_80a060498b1d02a7c3db2b1edfcae290
#
_entry.id   80a060498b1d02a7c3db2b1edfcae290
#
_cell.length_a   1.000
_cell.length_b   1.000
_cell.length_c   1.000
_cell.angle_alpha   90.00
_cell.angle_beta   90.00
_cell.angle_gamma   90.00
#
_symmetry.space_group_name_H-M   'P 1'
#
loop_
_entity.id
_entity.type
_entity.pdbx_description
1 polymer ?
#
loop_
_entity_poly.entity_id
_entity_poly.type
_entity_poly.pdbx_seq_one_letter_code
_entity_poly.pdbx_strand_id
1 'polypeptide(L)'
;MQRPENDIKGIAPRKLLIKRSGEKKMICKIRKWKLSDATDLAAALSNKKIQDNLRDGLPYPYTEQDGTEYISAMLSADENETFAFAITVDNKVIGSIGVFRQENIHRQTAELGYYIAEEYWGKGIMTEAVKQICEYVFAGSDIIRIYAEPFAYNTASCRVLEKAGFQYEGTLRSNAVKNGKVIDMKMYSLLK
;
A
#
# COMPACT_ATOMS: atom_id res chain seq x y z
N MET A 1 -3.45 -16.10 -30.01
CA MET A 1 -2.27 -16.41 -29.17
C MET A 1 -2.32 -15.44 -27.98
N GLN A 2 -2.95 -15.87 -26.88
CA GLN A 2 -3.12 -15.05 -25.68
C GLN A 2 -1.76 -14.93 -24.98
N ARG A 3 -1.32 -13.67 -24.70
CA ARG A 3 -0.13 -13.44 -23.84
C ARG A 3 -0.46 -13.90 -22.43
N PRO A 4 0.44 -14.58 -21.72
CA PRO A 4 0.20 -14.99 -20.35
C PRO A 4 0.04 -13.78 -19.42
N GLU A 5 -0.83 -13.97 -18.42
CA GLU A 5 -1.15 -13.02 -17.37
C GLU A 5 0.09 -12.32 -16.80
N ASN A 6 -0.05 -11.00 -16.58
CA ASN A 6 0.97 -10.09 -16.05
C ASN A 6 1.34 -10.43 -14.59
N ASP A 7 2.02 -11.54 -14.40
CA ASP A 7 2.78 -11.76 -13.16
C ASP A 7 4.01 -10.81 -13.18
N ILE A 8 4.22 -10.12 -12.08
CA ILE A 8 5.38 -9.24 -11.88
C ILE A 8 6.62 -10.11 -12.05
N LYS A 9 7.38 -9.94 -13.13
CA LYS A 9 8.61 -10.70 -13.39
C LYS A 9 9.57 -10.50 -12.22
N GLY A 10 9.83 -11.55 -11.47
CA GLY A 10 10.84 -11.59 -10.40
C GLY A 10 10.34 -11.74 -8.97
N ILE A 11 9.03 -11.61 -8.69
CA ILE A 11 8.50 -11.94 -7.37
C ILE A 11 7.70 -13.23 -7.44
N ALA A 12 8.25 -14.30 -6.89
CA ALA A 12 7.45 -15.50 -6.61
C ALA A 12 6.37 -15.12 -5.57
N PRO A 13 5.08 -15.44 -5.83
CA PRO A 13 4.03 -15.18 -4.86
C PRO A 13 4.35 -15.89 -3.54
N ARG A 14 4.72 -15.13 -2.51
CA ARG A 14 4.88 -15.72 -1.18
C ARG A 14 3.52 -16.12 -0.65
N LYS A 15 3.33 -17.42 -0.45
CA LYS A 15 2.11 -17.96 0.15
C LYS A 15 2.11 -17.63 1.63
N LEU A 16 1.38 -16.59 2.04
CA LEU A 16 1.15 -16.34 3.45
C LEU A 16 0.36 -17.50 4.04
N LEU A 17 1.02 -18.32 4.86
CA LEU A 17 0.38 -19.38 5.64
C LEU A 17 -0.21 -18.74 6.92
N ILE A 18 -1.41 -18.20 6.84
CA ILE A 18 -2.15 -17.82 8.06
C ILE A 18 -2.66 -19.12 8.68
N LYS A 19 -1.89 -19.66 9.63
CA LYS A 19 -2.35 -20.77 10.47
C LYS A 19 -3.22 -20.24 11.59
N ARG A 20 -4.53 -20.27 11.42
CA ARG A 20 -5.48 -20.46 12.50
C ARG A 20 -6.16 -21.80 12.27
N SER A 21 -6.28 -22.63 13.31
CA SER A 21 -6.91 -23.94 13.23
C SER A 21 -8.34 -23.80 12.68
N GLY A 22 -8.59 -24.34 11.47
CA GLY A 22 -9.91 -24.42 10.86
C GLY A 22 -10.26 -23.38 9.78
N GLU A 23 -9.44 -22.34 9.52
CA GLU A 23 -9.73 -21.33 8.49
C GLU A 23 -9.03 -21.62 7.16
N LYS A 24 -9.75 -21.35 6.06
CA LYS A 24 -9.24 -21.43 4.68
C LYS A 24 -8.00 -20.57 4.52
N LYS A 25 -6.95 -21.15 3.98
CA LYS A 25 -5.69 -20.46 3.67
C LYS A 25 -5.95 -19.32 2.68
N MET A 26 -5.77 -18.06 3.10
CA MET A 26 -5.79 -16.91 2.22
C MET A 26 -4.42 -16.69 1.60
N ILE A 27 -4.38 -16.45 0.30
CA ILE A 27 -3.14 -16.09 -0.42
C ILE A 27 -3.21 -14.61 -0.76
N CYS A 28 -2.35 -13.81 -0.11
CA CYS A 28 -2.17 -12.42 -0.44
C CYS A 28 -1.15 -12.28 -1.60
N LYS A 29 -1.51 -11.53 -2.61
CA LYS A 29 -0.63 -11.14 -3.72
C LYS A 29 -0.75 -9.66 -3.98
N ILE A 30 0.36 -9.03 -4.39
CA ILE A 30 0.32 -7.74 -5.07
C ILE A 30 0.43 -7.97 -6.57
N ARG A 31 -0.29 -7.18 -7.37
CA ARG A 31 -0.22 -7.23 -8.83
C ARG A 31 -0.49 -5.87 -9.45
N LYS A 32 -0.09 -5.68 -10.68
CA LYS A 32 -0.47 -4.46 -11.44
C LYS A 32 -1.98 -4.31 -11.48
N TRP A 33 -2.42 -3.06 -11.49
CA TRP A 33 -3.82 -2.67 -11.62
C TRP A 33 -4.43 -3.15 -12.93
N LYS A 34 -5.75 -3.37 -12.92
CA LYS A 34 -6.60 -3.55 -14.09
C LYS A 34 -7.76 -2.58 -13.98
N LEU A 35 -8.25 -2.01 -15.07
CA LEU A 35 -9.40 -1.10 -15.03
C LEU A 35 -10.64 -1.74 -14.40
N SER A 36 -10.81 -3.06 -14.57
CA SER A 36 -11.88 -3.83 -13.92
C SER A 36 -11.82 -3.88 -12.40
N ASP A 37 -10.76 -3.38 -11.77
CA ASP A 37 -10.61 -3.35 -10.31
C ASP A 37 -11.32 -2.13 -9.68
N ALA A 38 -11.83 -1.20 -10.48
CA ALA A 38 -12.40 0.07 -10.02
C ALA A 38 -13.56 -0.12 -9.04
N THR A 39 -14.45 -1.08 -9.30
CA THR A 39 -15.58 -1.40 -8.41
C THR A 39 -15.13 -1.88 -7.03
N ASP A 40 -14.17 -2.82 -6.98
CA ASP A 40 -13.62 -3.32 -5.70
C ASP A 40 -12.89 -2.20 -4.95
N LEU A 41 -12.13 -1.37 -5.67
CA LEU A 41 -11.42 -0.22 -5.12
C LEU A 41 -12.40 0.79 -4.51
N ALA A 42 -13.47 1.12 -5.21
CA ALA A 42 -14.51 2.02 -4.72
C ALA A 42 -15.19 1.48 -3.46
N ALA A 43 -15.52 0.20 -3.45
CA ALA A 43 -16.11 -0.44 -2.27
C ALA A 43 -15.18 -0.36 -1.03
N ALA A 44 -13.86 -0.56 -1.21
CA ALA A 44 -12.90 -0.46 -0.12
C ALA A 44 -12.76 0.98 0.40
N LEU A 45 -12.65 1.98 -0.50
CA LEU A 45 -12.42 3.39 -0.12
C LEU A 45 -13.68 4.13 0.35
N SER A 46 -14.87 3.64 0.07
CA SER A 46 -16.12 4.19 0.64
C SER A 46 -16.32 3.85 2.11
N ASN A 47 -15.23 3.59 2.83
CA ASN A 47 -15.22 3.35 4.27
C ASN A 47 -14.53 4.52 5.00
N LYS A 48 -15.30 5.24 5.82
CA LYS A 48 -14.80 6.41 6.56
C LYS A 48 -13.63 6.09 7.48
N LYS A 49 -13.61 4.91 8.11
CA LYS A 49 -12.50 4.48 8.98
C LYS A 49 -11.19 4.32 8.20
N ILE A 50 -11.26 3.96 6.92
CA ILE A 50 -10.08 3.90 6.06
C ILE A 50 -9.66 5.32 5.70
N GLN A 51 -10.58 6.17 5.21
CA GLN A 51 -10.27 7.53 4.80
C GLN A 51 -9.75 8.41 5.94
N ASP A 52 -10.23 8.19 7.17
CA ASP A 52 -9.73 8.92 8.35
C ASP A 52 -8.25 8.61 8.69
N ASN A 53 -7.70 7.55 8.10
CA ASN A 53 -6.29 7.16 8.22
C ASN A 53 -5.46 7.42 6.96
N LEU A 54 -6.04 8.08 5.94
CA LEU A 54 -5.36 8.48 4.71
C LEU A 54 -5.22 10.00 4.66
N ARG A 55 -4.31 10.49 3.81
CA ARG A 55 -4.20 11.91 3.49
C ARG A 55 -5.50 12.43 2.87
N ASP A 56 -5.74 13.73 2.97
CA ASP A 56 -6.89 14.37 2.34
C ASP A 56 -6.76 14.35 0.81
N GLY A 57 -7.88 14.63 0.12
CA GLY A 57 -7.94 14.64 -1.34
C GLY A 57 -8.75 13.49 -1.95
N LEU A 58 -9.14 12.49 -1.16
CA LEU A 58 -10.06 11.45 -1.63
C LEU A 58 -11.52 11.91 -1.47
N PRO A 59 -12.37 11.79 -2.50
CA PRO A 59 -13.79 12.10 -2.39
C PRO A 59 -14.49 11.12 -1.44
N TYR A 60 -15.59 11.57 -0.84
CA TYR A 60 -16.47 10.71 -0.04
C TYR A 60 -17.95 10.98 -0.36
N PRO A 61 -18.74 9.98 -0.76
CA PRO A 61 -18.31 8.60 -1.05
C PRO A 61 -17.33 8.51 -2.21
N TYR A 62 -16.47 7.47 -2.19
CA TYR A 62 -15.55 7.18 -3.28
C TYR A 62 -16.27 6.34 -4.33
N THR A 63 -16.32 6.79 -5.58
CA THR A 63 -17.09 6.17 -6.65
C THR A 63 -16.23 5.25 -7.54
N GLU A 64 -16.90 4.43 -8.36
CA GLU A 64 -16.22 3.62 -9.38
C GLU A 64 -15.52 4.49 -10.44
N GLN A 65 -16.06 5.68 -10.73
CA GLN A 65 -15.42 6.65 -11.62
C GLN A 65 -14.09 7.14 -11.03
N ASP A 66 -14.07 7.52 -9.75
CA ASP A 66 -12.84 7.91 -9.06
C ASP A 66 -11.80 6.78 -9.06
N GLY A 67 -12.26 5.53 -8.89
CA GLY A 67 -11.43 4.33 -8.99
C GLY A 67 -10.84 4.13 -10.38
N THR A 68 -11.63 4.34 -11.43
CA THR A 68 -11.19 4.25 -12.81
C THR A 68 -10.14 5.31 -13.14
N GLU A 69 -10.34 6.54 -12.68
CA GLU A 69 -9.40 7.65 -12.87
C GLU A 69 -8.07 7.37 -12.15
N TYR A 70 -8.12 6.95 -10.88
CA TYR A 70 -6.93 6.57 -10.14
C TYR A 70 -6.16 5.44 -10.82
N ILE A 71 -6.84 4.35 -11.20
CA ILE A 71 -6.20 3.20 -11.85
C ILE A 71 -5.58 3.60 -13.20
N SER A 72 -6.28 4.42 -13.99
CA SER A 72 -5.76 4.92 -15.26
C SER A 72 -4.49 5.75 -15.08
N ALA A 73 -4.46 6.60 -14.05
CA ALA A 73 -3.27 7.37 -13.69
C ALA A 73 -2.09 6.46 -13.29
N MET A 74 -2.35 5.43 -12.47
CA MET A 74 -1.30 4.48 -12.04
C MET A 74 -0.77 3.62 -13.20
N LEU A 75 -1.63 3.26 -14.16
CA LEU A 75 -1.22 2.51 -15.36
C LEU A 75 -0.43 3.34 -16.36
N SER A 76 -0.60 4.67 -16.33
CA SER A 76 0.08 5.62 -17.22
C SER A 76 1.34 6.24 -16.60
N ALA A 77 1.56 6.02 -15.29
CA ALA A 77 2.71 6.56 -14.57
C ALA A 77 4.02 5.89 -15.01
N ASP A 78 5.15 6.62 -14.85
CA ASP A 78 6.47 6.06 -15.08
C ASP A 78 6.75 4.93 -14.07
N GLU A 79 7.03 3.74 -14.59
CA GLU A 79 7.29 2.55 -13.79
C GLU A 79 8.59 2.64 -12.96
N ASN A 80 9.48 3.60 -13.23
CA ASN A 80 10.67 3.86 -12.43
C ASN A 80 10.43 4.83 -11.28
N GLU A 81 9.33 5.60 -11.34
CA GLU A 81 8.98 6.61 -10.35
C GLU A 81 7.81 6.17 -9.46
N THR A 82 6.89 5.36 -10.02
CA THR A 82 5.63 4.96 -9.36
C THR A 82 5.45 3.44 -9.38
N PHE A 83 5.61 2.83 -8.23
CA PHE A 83 5.40 1.39 -8.03
C PHE A 83 4.05 1.16 -7.34
N ALA A 84 2.95 1.20 -8.08
CA ALA A 84 1.59 1.11 -7.54
C ALA A 84 0.90 -0.20 -7.92
N PHE A 85 0.39 -0.91 -6.91
CA PHE A 85 -0.18 -2.26 -7.06
C PHE A 85 -1.50 -2.43 -6.31
N ALA A 86 -2.36 -3.29 -6.87
CA ALA A 86 -3.52 -3.81 -6.17
C ALA A 86 -3.08 -4.91 -5.19
N ILE A 87 -3.62 -4.90 -3.97
CA ILE A 87 -3.52 -6.01 -3.02
C ILE A 87 -4.72 -6.92 -3.25
N THR A 88 -4.48 -8.22 -3.46
CA THR A 88 -5.54 -9.18 -3.75
C THR A 88 -5.51 -10.38 -2.80
N VAL A 89 -6.72 -10.89 -2.50
CA VAL A 89 -6.94 -12.17 -1.84
C VAL A 89 -7.98 -12.94 -2.65
N ASP A 90 -7.67 -14.19 -3.01
CA ASP A 90 -8.52 -15.05 -3.85
C ASP A 90 -8.99 -14.31 -5.15
N ASN A 91 -8.09 -13.55 -5.77
CA ASN A 91 -8.27 -12.70 -6.96
C ASN A 91 -9.17 -11.45 -6.77
N LYS A 92 -9.79 -11.25 -5.63
CA LYS A 92 -10.53 -10.02 -5.31
C LYS A 92 -9.56 -8.93 -4.86
N VAL A 93 -9.73 -7.70 -5.35
CA VAL A 93 -8.98 -6.54 -4.86
C VAL A 93 -9.52 -6.15 -3.49
N ILE A 94 -8.63 -6.01 -2.53
CA ILE A 94 -8.96 -5.69 -1.15
C ILE A 94 -8.23 -4.46 -0.62
N GLY A 95 -7.37 -3.84 -1.43
CA GLY A 95 -6.62 -2.68 -1.04
C GLY A 95 -5.60 -2.24 -2.08
N SER A 96 -4.84 -1.23 -1.74
CA SER A 96 -3.80 -0.61 -2.55
C SER A 96 -2.49 -0.53 -1.78
N ILE A 97 -1.40 -0.63 -2.49
CA ILE A 97 -0.07 -0.38 -1.96
C ILE A 97 0.78 0.29 -3.05
N GLY A 98 1.55 1.31 -2.67
CA GLY A 98 2.42 2.01 -3.60
C GLY A 98 3.69 2.50 -2.93
N VAL A 99 4.76 2.57 -3.71
CA VAL A 99 6.03 3.22 -3.38
C VAL A 99 6.28 4.28 -4.44
N PHE A 100 6.48 5.51 -4.00
CA PHE A 100 6.58 6.70 -4.86
C PHE A 100 7.95 7.33 -4.66
N ARG A 101 8.76 7.33 -5.72
CA ARG A 101 10.10 7.93 -5.70
C ARG A 101 10.01 9.41 -5.38
N GLN A 102 10.97 9.89 -4.64
CA GLN A 102 11.16 11.32 -4.37
C GLN A 102 12.09 11.95 -5.40
N GLU A 103 12.05 13.27 -5.48
CA GLU A 103 12.80 14.04 -6.47
C GLU A 103 14.12 14.61 -5.92
N ASN A 104 14.92 15.17 -6.82
CA ASN A 104 16.12 15.96 -6.53
C ASN A 104 17.13 15.19 -5.67
N ILE A 105 17.55 15.74 -4.52
CA ILE A 105 18.53 15.13 -3.61
C ILE A 105 17.98 13.83 -2.98
N HIS A 106 16.66 13.63 -2.99
CA HIS A 106 15.98 12.45 -2.46
C HIS A 106 15.69 11.39 -3.53
N ARG A 107 16.25 11.49 -4.75
CA ARG A 107 15.95 10.58 -5.88
C ARG A 107 16.18 9.09 -5.64
N GLN A 108 16.94 8.72 -4.60
CA GLN A 108 17.11 7.32 -4.17
C GLN A 108 16.29 6.98 -2.92
N THR A 109 15.35 7.85 -2.57
CA THR A 109 14.39 7.67 -1.48
C THR A 109 13.00 7.56 -2.06
N ALA A 110 12.12 6.76 -1.44
CA ALA A 110 10.73 6.65 -1.87
C ALA A 110 9.78 6.55 -0.68
N GLU A 111 8.56 7.05 -0.85
CA GLU A 111 7.51 6.99 0.16
C GLU A 111 6.59 5.80 -0.07
N LEU A 112 6.34 5.03 0.99
CA LEU A 112 5.38 3.92 1.00
C LEU A 112 4.02 4.40 1.52
N GLY A 113 2.97 4.17 0.72
CA GLY A 113 1.58 4.37 1.10
C GLY A 113 0.75 3.11 0.89
N TYR A 114 -0.24 2.86 1.75
CA TYR A 114 -1.12 1.69 1.61
C TYR A 114 -2.42 1.83 2.40
N TYR A 115 -3.41 1.06 1.99
CA TYR A 115 -4.63 0.77 2.76
C TYR A 115 -5.20 -0.60 2.36
N ILE A 116 -6.09 -1.12 3.21
CA ILE A 116 -6.77 -2.39 3.00
C ILE A 116 -8.18 -2.32 3.59
N ALA A 117 -9.14 -2.98 2.94
CA ALA A 117 -10.52 -3.04 3.38
C ALA A 117 -10.64 -3.58 4.82
N GLU A 118 -11.57 -3.01 5.60
CA GLU A 118 -11.70 -3.21 7.05
C GLU A 118 -11.84 -4.70 7.44
N GLU A 119 -12.60 -5.48 6.65
CA GLU A 119 -12.78 -6.91 6.91
C GLU A 119 -11.49 -7.74 6.85
N TYR A 120 -10.40 -7.17 6.31
CA TYR A 120 -9.09 -7.82 6.22
C TYR A 120 -8.08 -7.33 7.27
N TRP A 121 -8.49 -6.42 8.17
CA TRP A 121 -7.61 -5.93 9.24
C TRP A 121 -7.23 -7.04 10.23
N GLY A 122 -6.06 -6.90 10.85
CA GLY A 122 -5.57 -7.83 11.88
C GLY A 122 -5.12 -9.21 11.38
N LYS A 123 -5.20 -9.48 10.07
CA LYS A 123 -4.91 -10.81 9.48
C LYS A 123 -3.47 -10.94 8.96
N GLY A 124 -2.61 -9.95 9.15
CA GLY A 124 -1.20 -9.97 8.70
C GLY A 124 -1.00 -9.72 7.21
N ILE A 125 -2.07 -9.55 6.43
CA ILE A 125 -2.05 -9.38 4.97
C ILE A 125 -1.23 -8.16 4.58
N MET A 126 -1.46 -7.00 5.24
CA MET A 126 -0.74 -5.78 4.93
C MET A 126 0.77 -5.90 5.20
N THR A 127 1.17 -6.56 6.28
CA THR A 127 2.59 -6.81 6.56
C THR A 127 3.27 -7.60 5.44
N GLU A 128 2.57 -8.59 4.90
CA GLU A 128 3.09 -9.38 3.77
C GLU A 128 3.14 -8.56 2.47
N ALA A 129 2.11 -7.75 2.19
CA ALA A 129 2.09 -6.87 1.02
C ALA A 129 3.24 -5.85 1.06
N VAL A 130 3.52 -5.27 2.24
CA VAL A 130 4.64 -4.32 2.44
C VAL A 130 5.98 -5.01 2.17
N LYS A 131 6.20 -6.24 2.67
CA LYS A 131 7.42 -6.98 2.37
C LYS A 131 7.60 -7.24 0.87
N GLN A 132 6.53 -7.68 0.20
CA GLN A 132 6.57 -7.96 -1.24
C GLN A 132 6.94 -6.73 -2.06
N ILE A 133 6.33 -5.56 -1.78
CA ILE A 133 6.63 -4.35 -2.56
C ILE A 133 8.04 -3.83 -2.27
N CYS A 134 8.51 -3.86 -1.02
CA CYS A 134 9.86 -3.42 -0.69
C CYS A 134 10.91 -4.30 -1.37
N GLU A 135 10.75 -5.62 -1.34
CA GLU A 135 11.63 -6.56 -2.06
C GLU A 135 11.63 -6.27 -3.57
N TYR A 136 10.45 -6.01 -4.16
CA TYR A 136 10.32 -5.68 -5.58
C TYR A 136 11.07 -4.40 -5.94
N VAL A 137 10.83 -3.32 -5.19
CA VAL A 137 11.43 -2.01 -5.45
C VAL A 137 12.94 -2.07 -5.28
N PHE A 138 13.44 -2.66 -4.19
CA PHE A 138 14.89 -2.78 -3.96
C PHE A 138 15.61 -3.66 -4.97
N ALA A 139 14.96 -4.71 -5.47
CA ALA A 139 15.54 -5.57 -6.49
C ALA A 139 15.54 -4.93 -7.89
N GLY A 140 14.52 -4.11 -8.20
CA GLY A 140 14.26 -3.58 -9.54
C GLY A 140 14.71 -2.14 -9.76
N SER A 141 15.22 -1.44 -8.73
CA SER A 141 15.60 -0.02 -8.82
C SER A 141 16.86 0.33 -8.05
N ASP A 142 17.29 1.58 -8.17
CA ASP A 142 18.40 2.18 -7.41
C ASP A 142 17.95 2.86 -6.11
N ILE A 143 16.69 2.69 -5.71
CA ILE A 143 16.19 3.16 -4.42
C ILE A 143 16.92 2.44 -3.31
N ILE A 144 17.44 3.21 -2.34
CA ILE A 144 18.20 2.69 -1.18
C ILE A 144 17.45 2.85 0.12
N ARG A 145 16.36 3.64 0.12
CA ARG A 145 15.56 3.93 1.31
C ARG A 145 14.09 4.02 0.95
N ILE A 146 13.25 3.28 1.65
CA ILE A 146 11.80 3.42 1.62
C ILE A 146 11.34 3.90 2.99
N TYR A 147 10.57 4.99 3.05
CA TYR A 147 10.01 5.51 4.29
C TYR A 147 8.48 5.53 4.27
N ALA A 148 7.88 5.61 5.44
CA ALA A 148 6.44 5.75 5.62
C ALA A 148 6.14 6.67 6.80
N GLU A 149 5.08 7.48 6.66
CA GLU A 149 4.64 8.47 7.65
C GLU A 149 3.19 8.20 8.11
N PRO A 150 2.94 7.17 8.92
CA PRO A 150 1.62 6.95 9.50
C PRO A 150 1.28 8.05 10.52
N PHE A 151 0.00 8.40 10.61
CA PHE A 151 -0.51 9.23 11.71
C PHE A 151 -0.15 8.58 13.05
N ALA A 152 0.31 9.35 14.02
CA ALA A 152 0.81 8.83 15.30
C ALA A 152 -0.23 7.99 16.07
N TYR A 153 -1.53 8.28 15.88
CA TYR A 153 -2.63 7.52 16.47
C TYR A 153 -2.92 6.20 15.74
N ASN A 154 -2.47 6.04 14.48
CA ASN A 154 -2.67 4.81 13.71
C ASN A 154 -1.67 3.72 14.12
N THR A 155 -1.84 3.21 15.33
CA THR A 155 -0.95 2.18 15.91
C THR A 155 -0.96 0.88 15.10
N ALA A 156 -2.03 0.61 14.37
CA ALA A 156 -2.13 -0.58 13.50
C ALA A 156 -1.13 -0.46 12.34
N SER A 157 -1.05 0.69 11.67
CA SER A 157 -0.08 0.96 10.61
C SER A 157 1.36 0.91 11.15
N CYS A 158 1.63 1.52 12.32
CA CYS A 158 2.95 1.44 12.97
C CYS A 158 3.39 -0.02 13.16
N ARG A 159 2.52 -0.88 13.70
CA ARG A 159 2.81 -2.31 13.89
C ARG A 159 3.03 -3.08 12.58
N VAL A 160 2.35 -2.69 11.50
CA VAL A 160 2.58 -3.27 10.16
C VAL A 160 4.01 -2.99 9.73
N LEU A 161 4.45 -1.73 9.83
CA LEU A 161 5.79 -1.28 9.44
C LEU A 161 6.88 -1.98 10.28
N GLU A 162 6.74 -2.00 11.61
CA GLU A 162 7.66 -2.69 12.51
C GLU A 162 7.80 -4.19 12.16
N LYS A 163 6.68 -4.89 11.94
CA LYS A 163 6.68 -6.30 11.53
C LYS A 163 7.23 -6.53 10.11
N ALA A 164 7.19 -5.52 9.26
CA ALA A 164 7.79 -5.57 7.93
C ALA A 164 9.29 -5.28 7.95
N GLY A 165 9.85 -4.86 9.09
CA GLY A 165 11.29 -4.62 9.28
C GLY A 165 11.67 -3.13 9.24
N PHE A 166 10.71 -2.22 9.15
CA PHE A 166 10.97 -0.79 9.23
C PHE A 166 11.43 -0.40 10.63
N GLN A 167 12.38 0.52 10.69
CA GLN A 167 12.87 1.12 11.93
C GLN A 167 12.15 2.46 12.18
N TYR A 168 11.74 2.68 13.43
CA TYR A 168 11.21 3.97 13.89
C TYR A 168 12.32 5.00 14.00
N GLU A 169 12.17 6.16 13.37
CA GLU A 169 13.16 7.24 13.37
C GLU A 169 12.76 8.43 14.24
N GLY A 170 11.47 8.60 14.51
CA GLY A 170 11.01 9.69 15.36
C GLY A 170 9.56 10.08 15.16
N THR A 171 9.08 11.01 15.99
CA THR A 171 7.77 11.63 15.88
C THR A 171 7.91 13.05 15.30
N LEU A 172 7.21 13.30 14.21
CA LEU A 172 7.04 14.60 13.60
C LEU A 172 5.86 15.28 14.31
N ARG A 173 6.17 16.16 15.28
CA ARG A 173 5.14 16.80 16.10
C ARG A 173 4.39 17.85 15.31
N SER A 174 3.05 17.87 15.43
CA SER A 174 2.16 18.84 14.78
C SER A 174 2.37 18.91 13.26
N ASN A 175 2.67 17.76 12.62
CA ASN A 175 3.10 17.69 11.22
C ASN A 175 1.95 17.72 10.21
N ALA A 176 0.72 17.48 10.64
CA ALA A 176 -0.42 17.43 9.74
C ALA A 176 -1.71 17.95 10.41
N VAL A 177 -2.68 18.30 9.57
CA VAL A 177 -4.05 18.57 10.01
C VAL A 177 -4.97 17.53 9.38
N LYS A 178 -5.73 16.81 10.21
CA LYS A 178 -6.72 15.82 9.73
C LYS A 178 -8.05 16.07 10.43
N ASN A 179 -9.13 16.18 9.64
CA ASN A 179 -10.48 16.46 10.15
C ASN A 179 -10.49 17.71 11.10
N GLY A 180 -9.75 18.77 10.75
CA GLY A 180 -9.66 20.00 11.54
C GLY A 180 -8.80 19.90 12.80
N LYS A 181 -8.14 18.78 13.06
CA LYS A 181 -7.26 18.58 14.23
C LYS A 181 -5.80 18.52 13.80
N VAL A 182 -4.95 19.26 14.51
CA VAL A 182 -3.49 19.12 14.39
C VAL A 182 -3.09 17.78 14.98
N ILE A 183 -2.30 17.00 14.23
CA ILE A 183 -1.86 15.66 14.60
C ILE A 183 -0.36 15.49 14.40
N ASP A 184 0.20 14.58 15.18
CA ASP A 184 1.57 14.11 15.00
C ASP A 184 1.62 13.00 13.95
N MET A 185 2.75 12.87 13.28
CA MET A 185 3.07 11.72 12.43
C MET A 185 4.31 11.00 12.96
N LYS A 186 4.46 9.74 12.62
CA LYS A 186 5.66 8.97 12.93
C LYS A 186 6.43 8.67 11.65
N MET A 187 7.76 8.79 11.75
CA MET A 187 8.66 8.44 10.65
C MET A 187 9.19 7.01 10.86
N TYR A 188 9.02 6.17 9.85
CA TYR A 188 9.59 4.83 9.78
C TYR A 188 10.35 4.67 8.47
N SER A 189 11.45 3.91 8.47
CA SER A 189 12.20 3.62 7.25
C SER A 189 12.74 2.19 7.19
N LEU A 190 12.93 1.73 5.96
CA LEU A 190 13.61 0.50 5.61
C LEU A 190 14.73 0.83 4.60
N LEU A 191 15.95 0.36 4.87
CA LEU A 191 17.10 0.50 3.99
C LEU A 191 17.34 -0.80 3.20
N LYS A 192 17.91 -0.63 2.00
CA LYS A 192 18.30 -1.73 1.10
C LYS A 192 19.42 -2.55 1.69
#